data_2ecf78792b28b80336fdc25da552aec8
#
_entry.id   2ecf78792b28b80336fdc25da552aec8
#
_cell.length_a   1.000
_cell.length_b   1.000
_cell.length_c   1.000
_cell.angle_alpha   90.00
_cell.angle_beta   90.00
_cell.angle_gamma   90.00
#
_symmetry.space_group_name_H-M   'P 1'
#
loop_
_entity.id
_entity.type
_entity.pdbx_description
1 polymer ?
#
loop_
_entity_poly.entity_id
_entity_poly.type
_entity_poly.pdbx_seq_one_letter_code
_entity_poly.pdbx_strand_id
1 'polypeptide(L)'
;TGFLGTDAFQEVDLVGITQPIAKWSYQIRRAEDVAWAIARAFYIASSGRPGPVVLDFAKNAQVEKTKYEPTKQEFIRSYVPVPDTDEESVKAAAELINNAERPLVLVGQGVELGSAQEELRIFIEKADMPAGCTLLGLSALPTDHPLNKGMLGMHGNLGPNINTNKCDVLIAVGMRFDDRVTGNLATYAKQAKVIHF
;
A
#
# COMPACT_ATOMS: atom_id res chain seq x y z
N THR A 1 -5.96 4.68 -35.22
CA THR A 1 -6.40 6.00 -34.71
C THR A 1 -7.22 6.82 -35.67
N GLY A 2 -7.19 6.56 -36.99
CA GLY A 2 -7.99 7.31 -37.99
C GLY A 2 -9.49 7.18 -37.80
N PHE A 3 -9.96 6.18 -37.06
CA PHE A 3 -11.37 5.91 -36.80
C PHE A 3 -11.76 6.17 -35.35
N LEU A 4 -10.91 6.70 -34.49
CA LEU A 4 -11.25 7.02 -33.12
C LEU A 4 -12.38 8.06 -33.07
N GLY A 5 -13.43 7.74 -32.26
CA GLY A 5 -14.62 8.59 -32.13
C GLY A 5 -15.62 8.46 -33.26
N THR A 6 -15.50 7.44 -34.10
CA THR A 6 -16.42 7.20 -35.24
C THR A 6 -17.32 5.99 -35.07
N ASP A 7 -17.35 5.38 -33.88
CA ASP A 7 -18.07 4.12 -33.57
C ASP A 7 -17.64 2.97 -34.51
N ALA A 8 -16.33 2.87 -34.70
CA ALA A 8 -15.73 1.84 -35.56
C ALA A 8 -15.87 0.45 -34.94
N PHE A 9 -15.73 -0.60 -35.78
CA PHE A 9 -15.79 -1.99 -35.31
C PHE A 9 -14.84 -2.24 -34.14
N GLN A 10 -15.38 -2.74 -33.02
CA GLN A 10 -14.67 -2.99 -31.75
C GLN A 10 -14.08 -1.74 -31.08
N GLU A 11 -14.56 -0.55 -31.43
CA GLU A 11 -14.19 0.65 -30.69
C GLU A 11 -14.83 0.65 -29.30
N VAL A 12 -14.02 0.89 -28.28
CA VAL A 12 -14.47 1.02 -26.89
C VAL A 12 -13.57 2.02 -26.15
N ASP A 13 -14.16 2.82 -25.28
CA ASP A 13 -13.39 3.69 -24.37
C ASP A 13 -12.77 2.87 -23.22
N LEU A 14 -11.68 2.15 -23.53
CA LEU A 14 -10.99 1.30 -22.55
C LEU A 14 -10.41 2.14 -21.40
N VAL A 15 -9.95 3.36 -21.67
CA VAL A 15 -9.41 4.25 -20.64
C VAL A 15 -10.51 4.64 -19.65
N GLY A 16 -11.68 5.07 -20.16
CA GLY A 16 -12.83 5.41 -19.31
C GLY A 16 -13.34 4.24 -18.48
N ILE A 17 -13.45 3.04 -19.09
CA ILE A 17 -13.89 1.82 -18.37
C ILE A 17 -12.92 1.42 -17.25
N THR A 18 -11.63 1.57 -17.47
CA THR A 18 -10.60 1.09 -16.51
C THR A 18 -10.17 2.14 -15.49
N GLN A 19 -10.52 3.40 -15.68
CA GLN A 19 -10.14 4.49 -14.78
C GLN A 19 -10.50 4.23 -13.30
N PRO A 20 -11.69 3.71 -12.93
CA PRO A 20 -12.06 3.49 -11.54
C PRO A 20 -11.36 2.29 -10.87
N ILE A 21 -10.72 1.40 -11.65
CA ILE A 21 -10.12 0.15 -11.14
C ILE A 21 -8.61 0.06 -11.36
N ALA A 22 -8.01 1.00 -12.09
CA ALA A 22 -6.58 1.02 -12.39
C ALA A 22 -5.90 2.24 -11.78
N LYS A 23 -4.62 2.10 -11.40
CA LYS A 23 -3.79 3.23 -10.96
C LYS A 23 -3.51 4.22 -12.07
N TRP A 24 -3.42 3.71 -13.29
CA TRP A 24 -3.22 4.51 -14.49
C TRP A 24 -3.71 3.74 -15.70
N SER A 25 -4.39 4.45 -16.61
CA SER A 25 -4.84 3.92 -17.88
C SER A 25 -4.39 4.87 -18.98
N TYR A 26 -3.81 4.33 -20.04
CA TYR A 26 -3.27 5.14 -21.14
C TYR A 26 -3.46 4.47 -22.48
N GLN A 27 -3.91 5.25 -23.48
CA GLN A 27 -4.00 4.79 -24.87
C GLN A 27 -2.76 5.22 -25.64
N ILE A 28 -1.98 4.24 -26.09
CA ILE A 28 -0.79 4.43 -26.93
C ILE A 28 -1.24 4.62 -28.37
N ARG A 29 -1.02 5.82 -28.93
CA ARG A 29 -1.48 6.20 -30.24
C ARG A 29 -0.39 6.21 -31.31
N ARG A 30 0.89 6.17 -30.95
CA ARG A 30 2.05 6.20 -31.84
C ARG A 30 3.07 5.17 -31.34
N ALA A 31 3.76 4.52 -32.31
CA ALA A 31 4.78 3.54 -31.97
C ALA A 31 5.94 4.12 -31.12
N GLU A 32 6.27 5.40 -31.30
CA GLU A 32 7.33 6.08 -30.54
C GLU A 32 7.02 6.24 -29.05
N ASP A 33 5.73 6.23 -28.68
CA ASP A 33 5.30 6.36 -27.27
C ASP A 33 5.37 5.03 -26.50
N VAL A 34 5.55 3.89 -27.19
CA VAL A 34 5.46 2.55 -26.57
C VAL A 34 6.48 2.36 -25.46
N ALA A 35 7.76 2.65 -25.71
CA ALA A 35 8.83 2.42 -24.74
C ALA A 35 8.60 3.26 -23.47
N TRP A 36 8.25 4.53 -23.63
CA TRP A 36 7.92 5.43 -22.53
C TRP A 36 6.69 4.95 -21.73
N ALA A 37 5.61 4.61 -22.43
CA ALA A 37 4.37 4.19 -21.78
C ALA A 37 4.56 2.90 -20.95
N ILE A 38 5.31 1.94 -21.49
CA ILE A 38 5.64 0.69 -20.77
C ILE A 38 6.49 0.99 -19.55
N ALA A 39 7.57 1.76 -19.66
CA ALA A 39 8.42 2.12 -18.52
C ALA A 39 7.62 2.82 -17.40
N ARG A 40 6.75 3.75 -17.79
CA ARG A 40 5.87 4.46 -16.88
C ARG A 40 4.84 3.53 -16.23
N ALA A 41 4.27 2.61 -16.98
CA ALA A 41 3.31 1.62 -16.48
C ALA A 41 3.92 0.75 -15.38
N PHE A 42 5.11 0.21 -15.62
CA PHE A 42 5.81 -0.59 -14.59
C PHE A 42 6.15 0.23 -13.36
N TYR A 43 6.64 1.44 -13.54
CA TYR A 43 6.93 2.34 -12.42
C TYR A 43 5.70 2.61 -11.55
N ILE A 44 4.57 2.95 -12.16
CA ILE A 44 3.31 3.23 -11.45
C ILE A 44 2.76 1.95 -10.80
N ALA A 45 2.77 0.83 -11.52
CA ALA A 45 2.22 -0.43 -11.03
C ALA A 45 2.93 -0.94 -9.77
N SER A 46 4.26 -0.78 -9.71
CA SER A 46 5.10 -1.36 -8.64
C SER A 46 5.43 -0.40 -7.51
N SER A 47 5.24 0.92 -7.67
CA SER A 47 5.59 1.92 -6.66
C SER A 47 4.43 2.33 -5.77
N GLY A 48 4.70 2.83 -4.57
CA GLY A 48 3.69 3.14 -3.56
C GLY A 48 2.87 1.88 -3.22
N ARG A 49 1.55 2.01 -3.13
CA ARG A 49 0.70 0.81 -3.06
C ARG A 49 0.62 0.18 -4.44
N PRO A 50 1.16 -1.02 -4.67
CA PRO A 50 1.10 -1.70 -5.97
C PRO A 50 -0.34 -1.92 -6.44
N GLY A 51 -0.54 -1.83 -7.76
CA GLY A 51 -1.87 -2.02 -8.33
C GLY A 51 -1.87 -2.04 -9.86
N PRO A 52 -2.99 -2.39 -10.50
CA PRO A 52 -3.08 -2.58 -11.93
C PRO A 52 -2.88 -1.28 -12.71
N VAL A 53 -2.28 -1.41 -13.88
CA VAL A 53 -2.16 -0.37 -14.90
C VAL A 53 -2.63 -0.96 -16.22
N VAL A 54 -3.34 -0.17 -17.02
CA VAL A 54 -3.88 -0.60 -18.29
C VAL A 54 -3.28 0.23 -19.43
N LEU A 55 -2.72 -0.46 -20.42
CA LEU A 55 -2.25 0.15 -21.67
C LEU A 55 -3.11 -0.34 -22.84
N ASP A 56 -3.78 0.58 -23.48
CA ASP A 56 -4.53 0.35 -24.71
C ASP A 56 -3.65 0.69 -25.93
N PHE A 57 -3.43 -0.30 -26.76
CA PHE A 57 -2.59 -0.14 -27.96
C PHE A 57 -3.47 0.11 -29.19
N ALA A 58 -3.52 1.33 -29.67
CA ALA A 58 -4.16 1.62 -30.95
C ALA A 58 -3.50 0.83 -32.08
N LYS A 59 -4.30 0.36 -33.03
CA LYS A 59 -3.84 -0.52 -34.12
C LYS A 59 -2.67 0.06 -34.94
N ASN A 60 -2.66 1.37 -35.21
CA ASN A 60 -1.55 2.00 -35.92
C ASN A 60 -0.24 1.95 -35.12
N ALA A 61 -0.28 2.15 -33.79
CA ALA A 61 0.89 2.04 -32.91
C ALA A 61 1.50 0.63 -32.93
N GLN A 62 0.68 -0.41 -33.22
CA GLN A 62 1.15 -1.79 -33.31
C GLN A 62 1.85 -2.11 -34.64
N VAL A 63 1.56 -1.39 -35.71
CA VAL A 63 2.09 -1.67 -37.07
C VAL A 63 3.11 -0.65 -37.55
N GLU A 64 3.16 0.53 -36.94
CA GLU A 64 4.16 1.54 -37.23
C GLU A 64 5.57 1.10 -36.86
N LYS A 65 6.56 1.57 -37.59
CA LYS A 65 7.97 1.34 -37.31
C LYS A 65 8.53 2.53 -36.54
N THR A 66 9.26 2.28 -35.49
CA THR A 66 10.00 3.29 -34.74
C THR A 66 11.37 2.78 -34.38
N LYS A 67 12.29 3.69 -34.08
CA LYS A 67 13.57 3.32 -33.46
C LYS A 67 13.34 3.03 -32.00
N TYR A 68 13.74 1.84 -31.55
CA TYR A 68 13.66 1.52 -30.13
C TYR A 68 14.74 2.30 -29.36
N GLU A 69 14.28 3.09 -28.39
CA GLU A 69 15.15 3.79 -27.43
C GLU A 69 14.76 3.35 -26.02
N PRO A 70 15.67 2.69 -25.28
CA PRO A 70 15.40 2.29 -23.91
C PRO A 70 15.00 3.51 -23.07
N THR A 71 13.87 3.40 -22.38
CA THR A 71 13.37 4.47 -21.52
C THR A 71 13.29 3.95 -20.10
N LYS A 72 13.82 4.72 -19.15
CA LYS A 72 13.69 4.46 -17.71
C LYS A 72 12.81 5.54 -17.11
N GLN A 73 11.82 5.14 -16.33
CA GLN A 73 10.98 6.06 -15.60
C GLN A 73 11.40 6.04 -14.13
N GLU A 74 11.90 7.16 -13.63
CA GLU A 74 12.36 7.29 -12.24
C GLU A 74 11.54 8.32 -11.45
N PHE A 75 10.86 9.21 -12.14
CA PHE A 75 10.14 10.32 -11.53
C PHE A 75 8.88 10.66 -12.33
N ILE A 76 7.78 10.92 -11.61
CA ILE A 76 6.57 11.50 -12.20
C ILE A 76 6.20 12.71 -11.34
N ARG A 77 6.05 13.87 -11.97
CA ARG A 77 5.67 15.10 -11.29
C ARG A 77 4.41 14.89 -10.45
N SER A 78 4.45 15.35 -9.20
CA SER A 78 3.34 15.24 -8.23
C SER A 78 2.98 13.81 -7.80
N TYR A 79 3.83 12.82 -8.11
CA TYR A 79 3.68 11.45 -7.60
C TYR A 79 4.85 11.11 -6.67
N VAL A 80 4.57 11.04 -5.38
CA VAL A 80 5.54 10.74 -4.32
C VAL A 80 5.17 9.38 -3.73
N PRO A 81 5.70 8.26 -4.27
CA PRO A 81 5.34 6.92 -3.82
C PRO A 81 5.88 6.56 -2.44
N VAL A 82 6.99 7.18 -2.04
CA VAL A 82 7.61 7.03 -0.73
C VAL A 82 7.82 8.44 -0.17
N PRO A 83 7.09 8.82 0.89
CA PRO A 83 7.28 10.10 1.55
C PRO A 83 8.63 10.16 2.27
N ASP A 84 9.16 11.36 2.46
CA ASP A 84 10.36 11.58 3.26
C ASP A 84 10.08 11.26 4.74
N THR A 85 11.12 10.76 5.42
CA THR A 85 11.04 10.48 6.86
C THR A 85 11.25 11.78 7.65
N ASP A 86 10.34 12.08 8.56
CA ASP A 86 10.46 13.18 9.50
C ASP A 86 11.11 12.70 10.81
N GLU A 87 12.36 13.10 11.05
CA GLU A 87 13.10 12.69 12.24
C GLU A 87 12.47 13.18 13.56
N GLU A 88 11.83 14.34 13.56
CA GLU A 88 11.16 14.85 14.77
C GLU A 88 9.95 13.98 15.13
N SER A 89 9.15 13.61 14.14
CA SER A 89 8.05 12.66 14.33
C SER A 89 8.51 11.29 14.80
N VAL A 90 9.65 10.78 14.27
CA VAL A 90 10.24 9.51 14.73
C VAL A 90 10.68 9.60 16.19
N LYS A 91 11.32 10.70 16.61
CA LYS A 91 11.72 10.92 18.01
C LYS A 91 10.50 10.98 18.93
N ALA A 92 9.48 11.74 18.55
CA ALA A 92 8.23 11.82 19.32
C ALA A 92 7.52 10.46 19.43
N ALA A 93 7.51 9.66 18.36
CA ALA A 93 6.99 8.30 18.38
C ALA A 93 7.79 7.40 19.35
N ALA A 94 9.12 7.47 19.32
CA ALA A 94 9.98 6.72 20.23
C ALA A 94 9.74 7.11 21.69
N GLU A 95 9.57 8.38 22.02
CA GLU A 95 9.22 8.83 23.37
C GLU A 95 7.87 8.30 23.83
N LEU A 96 6.86 8.30 22.97
CA LEU A 96 5.55 7.73 23.27
C LEU A 96 5.64 6.23 23.58
N ILE A 97 6.40 5.48 22.78
CA ILE A 97 6.59 4.04 22.93
C ILE A 97 7.35 3.73 24.23
N ASN A 98 8.44 4.46 24.50
CA ASN A 98 9.26 4.23 25.69
C ASN A 98 8.51 4.52 27.02
N ASN A 99 7.48 5.37 26.97
CA ASN A 99 6.65 5.71 28.13
C ASN A 99 5.33 4.94 28.18
N ALA A 100 5.07 4.03 27.23
CA ALA A 100 3.86 3.25 27.19
C ALA A 100 3.86 2.14 28.23
N GLU A 101 2.72 1.94 28.90
CA GLU A 101 2.50 0.82 29.83
C GLU A 101 1.93 -0.41 29.12
N ARG A 102 1.15 -0.20 28.07
CA ARG A 102 0.46 -1.23 27.32
C ARG A 102 0.48 -0.93 25.82
N PRO A 103 1.67 -0.89 25.21
CA PRO A 103 1.77 -0.67 23.76
C PRO A 103 1.21 -1.88 22.99
N LEU A 104 0.62 -1.62 21.82
CA LEU A 104 0.17 -2.66 20.89
C LEU A 104 0.56 -2.28 19.47
N VAL A 105 1.20 -3.21 18.76
CA VAL A 105 1.54 -3.03 17.35
C VAL A 105 0.44 -3.64 16.47
N LEU A 106 -0.05 -2.89 15.50
CA LEU A 106 -0.95 -3.37 14.45
C LEU A 106 -0.18 -3.50 13.14
N VAL A 107 -0.12 -4.73 12.63
CA VAL A 107 0.69 -5.08 11.47
C VAL A 107 -0.18 -5.24 10.25
N GLY A 108 0.10 -4.45 9.21
CA GLY A 108 -0.60 -4.52 7.92
C GLY A 108 0.28 -5.04 6.79
N GLN A 109 -0.32 -5.14 5.60
CA GLN A 109 0.33 -5.61 4.38
C GLN A 109 1.53 -4.75 3.96
N GLY A 110 1.55 -3.47 4.37
CA GLY A 110 2.64 -2.56 4.03
C GLY A 110 4.00 -3.03 4.50
N VAL A 111 4.08 -3.79 5.60
CA VAL A 111 5.31 -4.41 6.09
C VAL A 111 5.88 -5.39 5.06
N GLU A 112 5.02 -6.24 4.48
CA GLU A 112 5.44 -7.21 3.46
C GLU A 112 5.77 -6.52 2.13
N LEU A 113 4.94 -5.57 1.71
CA LEU A 113 5.18 -4.78 0.50
C LEU A 113 6.46 -3.94 0.57
N GLY A 114 6.84 -3.51 1.77
CA GLY A 114 8.09 -2.79 2.05
C GLY A 114 9.28 -3.73 2.31
N SER A 115 9.08 -5.06 2.32
CA SER A 115 10.11 -6.05 2.69
C SER A 115 10.72 -5.79 4.08
N ALA A 116 9.92 -5.29 5.03
CA ALA A 116 10.34 -4.82 6.35
C ALA A 116 9.98 -5.80 7.48
N GLN A 117 9.84 -7.10 7.17
CA GLN A 117 9.47 -8.12 8.16
C GLN A 117 10.52 -8.28 9.24
N GLU A 118 11.80 -8.23 8.88
CA GLU A 118 12.91 -8.37 9.82
C GLU A 118 13.04 -7.15 10.73
N GLU A 119 12.91 -5.95 10.17
CA GLU A 119 12.92 -4.70 10.94
C GLU A 119 11.74 -4.64 11.92
N LEU A 120 10.55 -5.09 11.49
CA LEU A 120 9.39 -5.21 12.37
C LEU A 120 9.66 -6.19 13.51
N ARG A 121 10.24 -7.36 13.22
CA ARG A 121 10.57 -8.37 14.24
C ARG A 121 11.53 -7.80 15.28
N ILE A 122 12.62 -7.19 14.84
CA ILE A 122 13.60 -6.55 15.73
C ILE A 122 12.93 -5.45 16.57
N PHE A 123 12.07 -4.65 15.97
CA PHE A 123 11.37 -3.57 16.64
C PHE A 123 10.46 -4.07 17.77
N ILE A 124 9.61 -5.07 17.51
CA ILE A 124 8.71 -5.59 18.52
C ILE A 124 9.43 -6.38 19.63
N GLU A 125 10.48 -7.12 19.27
CA GLU A 125 11.30 -7.86 20.24
C GLU A 125 12.07 -6.92 21.16
N LYS A 126 12.68 -5.87 20.60
CA LYS A 126 13.46 -4.88 21.38
C LYS A 126 12.62 -4.17 22.44
N ALA A 127 11.37 -3.89 22.16
CA ALA A 127 10.46 -3.18 23.04
C ALA A 127 9.45 -4.11 23.76
N ASP A 128 9.56 -5.43 23.55
CA ASP A 128 8.68 -6.46 24.10
C ASP A 128 7.19 -6.14 23.87
N MET A 129 6.84 -5.76 22.64
CA MET A 129 5.50 -5.30 22.31
C MET A 129 4.67 -6.40 21.64
N PRO A 130 3.46 -6.71 22.14
CA PRO A 130 2.56 -7.62 21.46
C PRO A 130 2.11 -7.01 20.11
N ALA A 131 1.94 -7.87 19.11
CA ALA A 131 1.51 -7.49 17.77
C ALA A 131 0.24 -8.24 17.35
N GLY A 132 -0.73 -7.52 16.81
CA GLY A 132 -1.89 -8.07 16.13
C GLY A 132 -1.82 -7.81 14.63
N CYS A 133 -2.14 -8.80 13.81
CA CYS A 133 -2.01 -8.71 12.36
C CYS A 133 -3.37 -8.49 11.69
N THR A 134 -3.41 -7.62 10.68
CA THR A 134 -4.57 -7.59 9.76
C THR A 134 -4.56 -8.86 8.90
N LEU A 135 -5.66 -9.18 8.22
CA LEU A 135 -5.71 -10.34 7.33
C LEU A 135 -4.54 -10.39 6.34
N LEU A 136 -4.24 -9.26 5.68
CA LEU A 136 -3.13 -9.17 4.73
C LEU A 136 -1.77 -8.91 5.40
N GLY A 137 -1.72 -8.75 6.71
CA GLY A 137 -0.49 -8.62 7.49
C GLY A 137 -0.06 -9.91 8.18
N LEU A 138 -0.82 -11.00 8.05
CA LEU A 138 -0.56 -12.27 8.75
C LEU A 138 0.80 -12.89 8.41
N SER A 139 1.30 -12.66 7.20
CA SER A 139 2.61 -13.20 6.75
C SER A 139 3.81 -12.39 7.28
N ALA A 140 3.59 -11.22 7.88
CA ALA A 140 4.67 -10.35 8.34
C ALA A 140 5.39 -10.87 9.59
N LEU A 141 4.72 -11.71 10.39
CA LEU A 141 5.29 -12.35 11.58
C LEU A 141 5.01 -13.85 11.56
N PRO A 142 5.96 -14.70 11.98
CA PRO A 142 5.70 -16.13 12.16
C PRO A 142 4.53 -16.37 13.11
N THR A 143 3.70 -17.36 12.82
CA THR A 143 2.49 -17.66 13.61
C THR A 143 2.83 -18.09 15.04
N ASP A 144 3.97 -18.74 15.23
CA ASP A 144 4.50 -19.24 16.52
C ASP A 144 5.34 -18.19 17.27
N HIS A 145 5.51 -17.00 16.71
CA HIS A 145 6.27 -15.94 17.39
C HIS A 145 5.57 -15.53 18.69
N PRO A 146 6.27 -15.47 19.85
CA PRO A 146 5.63 -15.26 21.16
C PRO A 146 4.88 -13.94 21.29
N LEU A 147 5.28 -12.91 20.56
CA LEU A 147 4.62 -11.61 20.52
C LEU A 147 3.48 -11.53 19.49
N ASN A 148 3.35 -12.49 18.58
CA ASN A 148 2.23 -12.55 17.64
C ASN A 148 0.95 -13.00 18.36
N LYS A 149 -0.03 -12.10 18.47
CA LYS A 149 -1.31 -12.38 19.15
C LYS A 149 -2.41 -12.81 18.18
N GLY A 150 -2.07 -12.96 16.89
CA GLY A 150 -2.98 -13.42 15.85
C GLY A 150 -3.70 -12.29 15.12
N MET A 151 -4.74 -12.67 14.38
CA MET A 151 -5.51 -11.74 13.55
C MET A 151 -6.42 -10.85 14.38
N LEU A 152 -6.49 -9.58 14.04
CA LEU A 152 -7.42 -8.59 14.61
C LEU A 152 -8.51 -8.21 13.60
N GLY A 153 -9.53 -7.48 14.07
CA GLY A 153 -10.64 -7.01 13.25
C GLY A 153 -11.89 -7.88 13.39
N MET A 154 -12.87 -7.71 12.50
CA MET A 154 -14.21 -8.31 12.56
C MET A 154 -14.17 -9.84 12.63
N HIS A 155 -13.25 -10.48 11.92
CA HIS A 155 -13.06 -11.94 11.89
C HIS A 155 -11.81 -12.38 12.66
N GLY A 156 -11.26 -11.49 13.50
CA GLY A 156 -10.04 -11.73 14.24
C GLY A 156 -10.26 -12.47 15.56
N ASN A 157 -9.13 -12.75 16.21
CA ASN A 157 -9.10 -13.37 17.52
C ASN A 157 -9.56 -12.41 18.63
N LEU A 158 -10.09 -12.94 19.69
CA LEU A 158 -10.58 -12.14 20.83
C LEU A 158 -9.44 -11.35 21.50
N GLY A 159 -8.27 -11.96 21.69
CA GLY A 159 -7.13 -11.36 22.38
C GLY A 159 -6.67 -10.03 21.77
N PRO A 160 -6.24 -9.99 20.48
CA PRO A 160 -5.80 -8.75 19.86
C PRO A 160 -6.89 -7.68 19.79
N ASN A 161 -8.16 -8.06 19.60
CA ASN A 161 -9.28 -7.11 19.59
C ASN A 161 -9.52 -6.48 20.98
N ILE A 162 -9.41 -7.26 22.06
CA ILE A 162 -9.47 -6.73 23.43
C ILE A 162 -8.27 -5.82 23.71
N ASN A 163 -7.07 -6.23 23.31
CA ASN A 163 -5.85 -5.45 23.55
C ASN A 163 -5.89 -4.10 22.83
N THR A 164 -6.47 -4.04 21.62
CA THR A 164 -6.67 -2.76 20.90
C THR A 164 -7.47 -1.75 21.72
N ASN A 165 -8.47 -2.21 22.47
CA ASN A 165 -9.30 -1.35 23.32
C ASN A 165 -8.76 -1.19 24.75
N LYS A 166 -7.60 -1.77 25.07
CA LYS A 166 -6.93 -1.64 26.38
C LYS A 166 -5.54 -1.01 26.30
N CYS A 167 -4.95 -0.93 25.11
CA CYS A 167 -3.64 -0.32 24.93
C CYS A 167 -3.69 1.18 25.22
N ASP A 168 -2.58 1.76 25.65
CA ASP A 168 -2.39 3.20 25.83
C ASP A 168 -1.67 3.83 24.63
N VAL A 169 -0.87 3.04 23.90
CA VAL A 169 -0.25 3.42 22.64
C VAL A 169 -0.53 2.36 21.58
N LEU A 170 -1.11 2.79 20.46
CA LEU A 170 -1.43 1.97 19.31
C LEU A 170 -0.49 2.31 18.17
N ILE A 171 0.35 1.36 17.76
CA ILE A 171 1.36 1.56 16.72
C ILE A 171 0.92 0.83 15.45
N ALA A 172 0.44 1.55 14.46
CA ALA A 172 0.01 1.02 13.17
C ALA A 172 1.16 1.03 12.17
N VAL A 173 1.58 -0.14 11.69
CA VAL A 173 2.69 -0.30 10.75
C VAL A 173 2.19 -0.91 9.45
N GLY A 174 2.29 -0.16 8.35
CA GLY A 174 1.91 -0.63 7.03
C GLY A 174 0.45 -1.01 6.87
N MET A 175 -0.46 -0.45 7.66
CA MET A 175 -1.90 -0.71 7.57
C MET A 175 -2.70 0.57 7.35
N ARG A 176 -3.90 0.44 6.85
CA ARG A 176 -4.94 1.48 6.88
C ARG A 176 -5.98 1.10 7.95
N PHE A 177 -6.56 2.08 8.60
CA PHE A 177 -7.65 1.87 9.55
C PHE A 177 -8.99 1.72 8.80
N ASP A 178 -9.22 0.57 8.15
CA ASP A 178 -10.49 0.31 7.48
C ASP A 178 -11.56 -0.22 8.44
N ASP A 179 -12.82 -0.16 8.00
CA ASP A 179 -13.99 -0.53 8.79
C ASP A 179 -14.01 -2.00 9.24
N ARG A 180 -13.33 -2.90 8.51
CA ARG A 180 -13.21 -4.33 8.88
C ARG A 180 -12.31 -4.55 10.08
N VAL A 181 -11.38 -3.61 10.30
CA VAL A 181 -10.47 -3.62 11.45
C VAL A 181 -11.04 -2.81 12.59
N THR A 182 -11.51 -1.60 12.32
CA THR A 182 -11.93 -0.66 13.37
C THR A 182 -13.37 -0.88 13.84
N GLY A 183 -14.26 -1.34 12.98
CA GLY A 183 -15.67 -1.35 13.27
C GLY A 183 -16.17 0.07 13.58
N ASN A 184 -16.87 0.24 14.69
CA ASN A 184 -17.39 1.53 15.11
C ASN A 184 -16.29 2.45 15.66
N LEU A 185 -15.92 3.46 14.91
CA LEU A 185 -14.90 4.45 15.28
C LEU A 185 -15.22 5.20 16.60
N ALA A 186 -16.50 5.29 16.99
CA ALA A 186 -16.88 5.94 18.23
C ALA A 186 -16.38 5.18 19.47
N THR A 187 -16.07 3.91 19.35
CA THR A 187 -15.63 3.03 20.45
C THR A 187 -14.24 2.41 20.25
N TYR A 188 -13.63 2.56 19.08
CA TYR A 188 -12.35 1.96 18.77
C TYR A 188 -11.18 2.71 19.41
N ALA A 189 -10.41 2.03 20.27
CA ALA A 189 -9.15 2.48 20.86
C ALA A 189 -9.14 3.93 21.39
N LYS A 190 -10.25 4.41 21.97
CA LYS A 190 -10.44 5.82 22.38
C LYS A 190 -9.42 6.33 23.41
N GLN A 191 -8.85 5.45 24.19
CA GLN A 191 -7.88 5.76 25.23
C GLN A 191 -6.45 5.83 24.70
N ALA A 192 -6.19 5.26 23.50
CA ALA A 192 -4.85 5.11 22.98
C ALA A 192 -4.36 6.37 22.23
N LYS A 193 -3.09 6.70 22.40
CA LYS A 193 -2.35 7.56 21.46
C LYS A 193 -1.97 6.72 20.25
N VAL A 194 -2.13 7.27 19.04
CA VAL A 194 -1.90 6.54 17.80
C VAL A 194 -0.63 7.02 17.11
N ILE A 195 0.23 6.06 16.77
CA ILE A 195 1.40 6.25 15.90
C ILE A 195 1.11 5.49 14.61
N HIS A 196 1.35 6.10 13.45
CA HIS A 196 1.06 5.49 12.15
C HIS A 196 2.25 5.63 11.20
N PHE A 197 2.84 4.50 10.84
CA PHE A 197 3.92 4.38 9.85
C PHE A 197 3.40 3.85 8.52
#